data_c97ed410f48b2d3a0ea10228a3ba5ab0
#
_entry.id   c97ed410f48b2d3a0ea10228a3ba5ab0
#
_cell.length_a   1.000
_cell.length_b   1.000
_cell.length_c   1.000
_cell.angle_alpha   90.00
_cell.angle_beta   90.00
_cell.angle_gamma   90.00
#
_symmetry.space_group_name_H-M   'P 1'
#
loop_
_entity.id
_entity.type
_entity.pdbx_description
1 polymer ?
#
loop_
_entity_poly.entity_id
_entity_poly.type
_entity_poly.pdbx_seq_one_letter_code
_entity_poly.pdbx_strand_id
1 'polypeptide(L)'
;RLCPSAFLNLQSEIDFPGGDVMEPFLVTLRGATKSGDTYSRLLLAPPMPPEDPFTGSATGAMASYLWANALISNCKFVAEQGHAMKRPGHANVEVLGDPKNITGVRVAGKAHVTMSGKLHL
;
A
#
# COMPACT_ATOMS: atom_id res chain seq x y z
N ARG A 1 16.13 -2.92 -7.60
CA ARG A 1 14.79 -3.22 -8.12
C ARG A 1 14.49 -4.68 -7.80
N LEU A 2 13.56 -4.95 -6.89
CA LEU A 2 13.03 -6.30 -6.72
C LEU A 2 12.25 -6.68 -7.98
N CYS A 3 12.67 -7.77 -8.61
CA CYS A 3 11.94 -8.33 -9.73
C CYS A 3 10.75 -9.15 -9.21
N PRO A 4 9.52 -8.98 -9.72
CA PRO A 4 8.36 -9.77 -9.27
C PRO A 4 8.58 -11.29 -9.36
N SER A 5 9.32 -11.76 -10.37
CA SER A 5 9.67 -13.17 -10.50
C SER A 5 10.62 -13.69 -9.42
N ALA A 6 11.55 -12.87 -8.95
CA ALA A 6 12.44 -13.24 -7.84
C ALA A 6 11.66 -13.36 -6.54
N PHE A 7 10.61 -12.54 -6.36
CA PHE A 7 9.73 -12.62 -5.20
C PHE A 7 8.87 -13.89 -5.20
N LEU A 8 8.30 -14.27 -6.35
CA LEU A 8 7.52 -15.51 -6.47
C LEU A 8 8.34 -16.75 -6.11
N ASN A 9 9.65 -16.75 -6.44
CA ASN A 9 10.57 -17.82 -6.03
C ASN A 9 10.84 -17.83 -4.52
N LEU A 10 10.95 -16.63 -3.89
CA LEU A 10 11.08 -16.52 -2.43
C LEU A 10 9.85 -17.01 -1.68
N GLN A 11 8.66 -16.82 -2.23
CA GLN A 11 7.40 -17.23 -1.62
C GLN A 11 7.25 -18.75 -1.52
N SER A 12 7.85 -19.51 -2.45
CA SER A 12 7.86 -20.97 -2.41
C SER A 12 8.84 -21.57 -1.38
N GLU A 13 9.78 -20.76 -0.86
CA GLU A 13 10.82 -21.17 0.08
C GLU A 13 10.53 -20.75 1.52
N ILE A 14 9.52 -19.89 1.76
CA ILE A 14 9.17 -19.41 3.09
C ILE A 14 7.94 -20.18 3.59
N ASP A 15 8.17 -21.08 4.55
CA ASP A 15 7.12 -21.82 5.25
C ASP A 15 6.51 -20.91 6.32
N PHE A 16 5.34 -20.33 6.04
CA PHE A 16 4.61 -19.52 7.01
C PHE A 16 3.67 -20.42 7.85
N PRO A 17 3.69 -20.31 9.20
CA PRO A 17 2.70 -20.97 10.03
C PRO A 17 1.30 -20.47 9.68
N GLY A 18 0.50 -21.29 8.98
CA GLY A 18 -0.84 -20.95 8.55
C GLY A 18 -1.12 -21.22 7.07
N GLY A 19 -0.10 -21.47 6.26
CA GLY A 19 -0.24 -22.01 4.88
C GLY A 19 -0.86 -21.09 3.84
N ASP A 20 -1.19 -19.84 4.18
CA ASP A 20 -1.86 -18.92 3.26
C ASP A 20 -0.87 -18.01 2.53
N VAL A 21 -1.26 -17.62 1.33
CA VAL A 21 -0.48 -16.76 0.44
C VAL A 21 -0.21 -15.42 1.09
N MET A 22 1.07 -15.11 1.33
CA MET A 22 1.45 -13.76 1.74
C MET A 22 1.51 -12.82 0.54
N GLU A 23 0.89 -11.67 0.71
CA GLU A 23 0.95 -10.55 -0.22
C GLU A 23 1.86 -9.46 0.37
N PRO A 24 3.17 -9.46 0.05
CA PRO A 24 4.09 -8.51 0.66
C PRO A 24 3.85 -7.10 0.15
N PHE A 25 3.75 -6.20 1.10
CA PHE A 25 3.67 -4.77 0.86
C PHE A 25 5.04 -4.15 1.12
N LEU A 26 5.77 -3.90 0.04
CA LEU A 26 7.10 -3.31 0.08
C LEU A 26 7.00 -1.80 0.15
N VAL A 27 7.76 -1.17 1.06
CA VAL A 27 7.69 0.28 1.31
C VAL A 27 9.08 0.91 1.29
N THR A 28 9.16 2.10 0.71
CA THR A 28 10.30 3.01 0.86
C THR A 28 9.83 4.31 1.54
N LEU A 29 10.66 4.89 2.40
CA LEU A 29 10.43 6.21 3.02
C LEU A 29 10.88 7.37 2.11
N ARG A 30 10.60 7.21 0.83
CA ARG A 30 10.84 8.19 -0.22
C ARG A 30 9.85 7.94 -1.33
N GLY A 31 9.19 8.98 -1.79
CA GLY A 31 8.26 8.91 -2.92
C GLY A 31 8.94 8.47 -4.22
N ALA A 32 8.17 7.93 -5.14
CA ALA A 32 8.58 7.69 -6.53
C ALA A 32 8.75 9.01 -7.28
N THR A 33 8.03 10.04 -6.86
CA THR A 33 8.13 11.42 -7.36
C THR A 33 8.59 12.39 -6.27
N LYS A 34 8.81 13.66 -6.64
CA LYS A 34 9.16 14.72 -5.67
C LYS A 34 8.01 15.11 -4.75
N SER A 35 6.77 14.78 -5.11
CA SER A 35 5.56 15.09 -4.33
C SER A 35 5.13 13.99 -3.39
N GLY A 36 5.72 12.79 -3.49
CA GLY A 36 5.45 11.67 -2.61
C GLY A 36 6.44 11.59 -1.46
N ASP A 37 5.94 11.17 -0.29
CA ASP A 37 6.75 10.94 0.91
C ASP A 37 7.12 9.45 1.04
N THR A 38 6.21 8.56 0.63
CA THR A 38 6.45 7.12 0.59
C THR A 38 6.12 6.56 -0.78
N TYR A 39 6.79 5.47 -1.16
CA TYR A 39 6.46 4.68 -2.32
C TYR A 39 6.35 3.21 -1.93
N SER A 40 5.27 2.56 -2.36
CA SER A 40 4.99 1.17 -2.05
C SER A 40 4.69 0.33 -3.28
N ARG A 41 4.77 -0.99 -3.11
CA ARG A 41 4.37 -2.01 -4.07
C ARG A 41 3.73 -3.17 -3.32
N LEU A 42 2.54 -3.58 -3.76
CA LEU A 42 1.92 -4.82 -3.31
C LEU A 42 2.13 -5.88 -4.38
N LEU A 43 2.85 -6.94 -4.05
CA LEU A 43 3.07 -8.07 -4.94
C LEU A 43 2.06 -9.17 -4.63
N LEU A 44 1.44 -9.71 -5.66
CA LEU A 44 0.38 -10.70 -5.57
C LEU A 44 0.84 -12.03 -6.15
N ALA A 45 0.28 -13.13 -5.64
CA ALA A 45 0.52 -14.47 -6.18
C ALA A 45 -0.54 -14.85 -7.24
N PRO A 46 -0.19 -15.73 -8.19
CA PRO A 46 -1.17 -16.29 -9.11
C PRO A 46 -2.38 -16.93 -8.38
N PRO A 47 -3.60 -16.82 -8.91
CA PRO A 47 -3.97 -16.35 -10.25
C PRO A 47 -4.20 -14.82 -10.35
N MET A 48 -3.88 -14.06 -9.32
CA MET A 48 -4.00 -12.61 -9.32
C MET A 48 -2.97 -11.95 -10.27
N PRO A 49 -3.23 -10.71 -10.73
CA PRO A 49 -2.19 -9.92 -11.38
C PRO A 49 -0.95 -9.81 -10.50
N PRO A 50 0.28 -9.72 -11.07
CA PRO A 50 1.51 -9.78 -10.26
C PRO A 50 1.68 -8.61 -9.28
N GLU A 51 0.92 -7.54 -9.41
CA GLU A 51 1.00 -6.36 -8.57
C GLU A 51 -0.34 -5.60 -8.56
N ASP A 52 -0.73 -5.04 -7.40
CA ASP A 52 -1.89 -4.15 -7.30
C ASP A 52 -1.48 -2.68 -7.56
N PRO A 53 -2.22 -1.93 -8.37
CA PRO A 53 -1.88 -0.54 -8.68
C PRO A 53 -1.97 0.41 -7.49
N PHE A 54 -2.93 0.21 -6.58
CA PHE A 54 -3.04 1.01 -5.35
C PHE A 54 -3.89 0.31 -4.28
N THR A 55 -3.29 0.04 -3.13
CA THR A 55 -3.91 -0.72 -2.04
C THR A 55 -4.18 0.17 -0.84
N GLY A 56 -5.42 0.64 -0.71
CA GLY A 56 -5.80 1.58 0.36
C GLY A 56 -5.69 0.99 1.76
N SER A 57 -6.12 -0.26 1.97
CA SER A 57 -6.06 -0.95 3.27
C SER A 57 -4.62 -1.15 3.76
N ALA A 58 -3.73 -1.65 2.88
CA ALA A 58 -2.32 -1.83 3.20
C ALA A 58 -1.61 -0.48 3.43
N THR A 59 -1.99 0.57 2.68
CA THR A 59 -1.50 1.94 2.92
C THR A 59 -1.88 2.44 4.31
N GLY A 60 -3.10 2.16 4.78
CA GLY A 60 -3.54 2.51 6.13
C GLY A 60 -2.77 1.76 7.23
N ALA A 61 -2.56 0.45 7.05
CA ALA A 61 -1.75 -0.36 7.96
C ALA A 61 -0.29 0.11 8.01
N MET A 62 0.31 0.35 6.85
CA MET A 62 1.64 0.93 6.72
C MET A 62 1.76 2.25 7.49
N ALA A 63 0.81 3.16 7.31
CA ALA A 63 0.82 4.47 7.95
C ALA A 63 0.83 4.36 9.48
N SER A 64 -0.02 3.48 10.02
CA SER A 64 -0.06 3.18 11.45
C SER A 64 1.29 2.66 11.96
N TYR A 65 1.88 1.71 11.23
CA TYR A 65 3.18 1.13 11.57
C TYR A 65 4.30 2.17 11.56
N LEU A 66 4.38 2.98 10.50
CA LEU A 66 5.40 4.02 10.36
C LEU A 66 5.31 5.06 11.48
N TRP A 67 4.09 5.48 11.83
CA TRP A 67 3.84 6.45 12.90
C TRP A 67 4.15 5.87 14.27
N ALA A 68 3.66 4.66 14.59
CA ALA A 68 3.89 4.00 15.87
C ALA A 68 5.38 3.76 16.16
N ASN A 69 6.19 3.51 15.12
CA ASN A 69 7.61 3.24 15.24
C ASN A 69 8.51 4.47 14.99
N ALA A 70 7.93 5.67 14.95
CA ALA A 70 8.64 6.94 14.70
C ALA A 70 9.53 6.93 13.43
N LEU A 71 9.10 6.19 12.40
CA LEU A 71 9.79 6.11 11.10
C LEU A 71 9.43 7.29 10.20
N ILE A 72 8.36 7.99 10.51
CA ILE A 72 7.96 9.27 9.91
C ILE A 72 7.80 10.31 11.01
N SER A 73 8.13 11.57 10.69
CA SER A 73 8.04 12.70 11.63
C SER A 73 6.73 13.47 11.55
N ASN A 74 5.90 13.18 10.54
CA ASN A 74 4.62 13.84 10.32
C ASN A 74 3.52 12.80 10.17
N CYS A 75 2.41 12.98 10.91
CA CYS A 75 1.23 12.12 10.79
C CYS A 75 0.47 12.31 9.47
N LYS A 76 0.79 13.34 8.68
CA LYS A 76 0.24 13.61 7.35
C LYS A 76 1.32 13.50 6.29
N PHE A 77 1.06 12.69 5.28
CA PHE A 77 2.01 12.46 4.19
C PHE A 77 1.31 12.00 2.91
N VAL A 78 2.04 12.00 1.81
CA VAL A 78 1.58 11.49 0.51
C VAL A 78 2.17 10.11 0.25
N ALA A 79 1.30 9.11 0.13
CA ALA A 79 1.67 7.76 -0.28
C ALA A 79 1.52 7.59 -1.79
N GLU A 80 2.49 6.96 -2.43
CA GLU A 80 2.51 6.65 -3.85
C GLU A 80 2.63 5.13 -4.09
N GLN A 81 1.95 4.64 -5.15
CA GLN A 81 1.99 3.24 -5.59
C GLN A 81 1.73 3.15 -7.10
N GLY A 82 2.05 2.01 -7.72
CA GLY A 82 1.67 1.70 -9.10
C GLY A 82 2.57 2.27 -10.19
N HIS A 83 3.60 3.03 -9.86
CA HIS A 83 4.53 3.63 -10.84
C HIS A 83 5.26 2.56 -11.67
N ALA A 84 5.63 1.44 -11.04
CA ALA A 84 6.29 0.32 -11.73
C ALA A 84 5.39 -0.34 -12.79
N MET A 85 4.08 -0.28 -12.58
CA MET A 85 3.05 -0.79 -13.50
C MET A 85 2.64 0.22 -14.58
N LYS A 86 3.21 1.43 -14.60
CA LYS A 86 2.76 2.57 -15.42
C LYS A 86 1.30 2.99 -15.12
N ARG A 87 0.85 2.75 -13.89
CA ARG A 87 -0.46 3.14 -13.36
C ARG A 87 -0.26 3.92 -12.04
N PRO A 88 0.42 5.09 -12.08
CA PRO A 88 0.75 5.84 -10.88
C PRO A 88 -0.51 6.30 -10.15
N GLY A 89 -0.55 6.02 -8.86
CA GLY A 89 -1.56 6.50 -7.93
C GLY A 89 -0.91 7.19 -6.74
N HIS A 90 -1.67 8.06 -6.10
CA HIS A 90 -1.28 8.71 -4.85
C HIS A 90 -2.49 8.92 -3.94
N ALA A 91 -2.25 8.91 -2.65
CA ALA A 91 -3.24 9.27 -1.65
C ALA A 91 -2.65 10.18 -0.58
N ASN A 92 -3.46 11.11 -0.09
CA ASN A 92 -3.17 11.84 1.14
C ASN A 92 -3.52 10.92 2.32
N VAL A 93 -2.57 10.74 3.21
CA VAL A 93 -2.70 9.88 4.39
C VAL A 93 -2.60 10.75 5.63
N GLU A 94 -3.47 10.48 6.60
CA GLU A 94 -3.46 11.12 7.92
C GLU A 94 -3.66 10.06 8.99
N VAL A 95 -2.67 9.91 9.87
CA VAL A 95 -2.80 9.07 11.07
C VAL A 95 -3.40 9.91 12.19
N LEU A 96 -4.43 9.38 12.84
CA LEU A 96 -5.15 10.04 13.93
C LEU A 96 -4.67 9.50 15.27
N GLY A 97 -4.36 10.41 16.19
CA GLY A 97 -3.82 10.10 17.52
C GLY A 97 -2.30 10.08 17.56
N ASP A 98 -1.80 9.84 18.76
CA ASP A 98 -0.36 9.81 19.04
C ASP A 98 0.26 8.46 18.66
N PRO A 99 1.59 8.36 18.52
CA PRO A 99 2.27 7.09 18.19
C PRO A 99 1.93 5.93 19.12
N LYS A 100 1.64 6.21 20.39
CA LYS A 100 1.27 5.20 21.40
C LYS A 100 -0.23 4.92 21.49
N ASN A 101 -1.06 5.77 20.86
CA ASN A 101 -2.53 5.65 20.88
C ASN A 101 -3.12 6.10 19.56
N ILE A 102 -2.96 5.27 18.52
CA ILE A 102 -3.54 5.51 17.20
C ILE A 102 -5.03 5.17 17.25
N THR A 103 -5.88 6.13 16.89
CA THR A 103 -7.35 5.99 16.90
C THR A 103 -7.91 5.71 15.51
N GLY A 104 -7.13 5.91 14.47
CA GLY A 104 -7.53 5.61 13.10
C GLY A 104 -6.56 6.15 12.06
N VAL A 105 -6.83 5.82 10.80
CA VAL A 105 -6.11 6.36 9.64
C VAL A 105 -7.11 6.79 8.58
N ARG A 106 -6.88 7.94 7.98
CA ARG A 106 -7.58 8.43 6.79
C ARG A 106 -6.69 8.25 5.58
N VAL A 107 -7.21 7.59 4.55
CA VAL A 107 -6.56 7.47 3.24
C VAL A 107 -7.50 8.09 2.21
N ALA A 108 -7.10 9.18 1.58
CA ALA A 108 -7.93 9.94 0.66
C ALA A 108 -7.25 10.07 -0.71
N GLY A 109 -7.92 9.60 -1.75
CA GLY A 109 -7.49 9.69 -3.15
C GLY A 109 -8.51 10.41 -4.03
N LYS A 110 -8.14 10.61 -5.30
CA LYS A 110 -9.06 11.09 -6.34
C LYS A 110 -9.71 9.90 -7.03
N ALA A 111 -10.99 10.03 -7.36
CA ALA A 111 -11.73 9.04 -8.14
C ALA A 111 -12.52 9.72 -9.26
N HIS A 112 -12.80 8.96 -10.32
CA HIS A 112 -13.69 9.38 -11.40
C HIS A 112 -14.89 8.44 -11.45
N VAL A 113 -16.08 8.99 -11.57
CA VAL A 113 -17.30 8.21 -11.81
C VAL A 113 -17.29 7.78 -13.28
N THR A 114 -17.15 6.49 -13.52
CA THR A 114 -17.14 5.89 -14.87
C THR A 114 -18.50 5.31 -15.27
N MET A 115 -19.34 5.01 -14.28
CA MET A 115 -20.66 4.43 -14.51
C MET A 115 -21.60 4.79 -13.35
N SER A 116 -22.87 4.96 -13.62
CA SER A 116 -23.94 5.04 -12.61
C SER A 116 -25.12 4.19 -13.03
N GLY A 117 -25.82 3.60 -12.05
CA GLY A 117 -26.97 2.72 -12.31
C GLY A 117 -27.83 2.51 -11.07
N LYS A 118 -28.96 1.83 -11.23
CA LYS A 118 -29.84 1.42 -10.13
C LYS A 118 -29.76 -0.09 -9.99
N LEU A 119 -29.56 -0.55 -8.75
CA LEU A 119 -29.70 -1.96 -8.39
C LEU A 119 -31.08 -2.17 -7.76
N HIS A 120 -31.85 -3.09 -8.31
CA HIS A 120 -33.12 -3.56 -7.72
C HIS A 120 -32.84 -4.88 -7.02
N LEU A 121 -33.02 -4.91 -5.69
CA LEU A 121 -32.88 -6.09 -4.84
C LEU A 121 -34.25 -6.70 -4.58
#